data_19cd26a42593052624f49262baf12c55
#
_entry.id   19cd26a42593052624f49262baf12c55
#
_cell.length_a   1.000
_cell.length_b   1.000
_cell.length_c   1.000
_cell.angle_alpha   90.00
_cell.angle_beta   90.00
_cell.angle_gamma   90.00
#
_symmetry.space_group_name_H-M   'P 1'
#
loop_
_entity.id
_entity.type
_entity.pdbx_description
1 polymer ?
#
loop_
_entity_poly.entity_id
_entity_poly.type
_entity_poly.pdbx_seq_one_letter_code
_entity_poly.pdbx_strand_id
1 'polypeptide(L)'
;MTRAADDAVRHAGEGNLVTVASGASPSGPIHLGNLREFITPHFVAEELRRRGVPVRHLHSWDDFDRFRKVPAGVPAEWADHIGRPLTAVPDPWECHASWAEHFKAPLQDALRELGVEMEEISQTEMYTSGAYRRQVLEAVARRDDIEAVLARHRTKKVSAGDDASAQEAADLADSVANEDADEATTSPDSSPDSIVRFPYRPYCRECGRDTVTTTAYDEATTTLSYTCASCGHDGTTDLSSDNDGKLVWKVDWPMRWAYEKVNFEPAGRDHMTPGSSYTVGTEIAPSIFDWRAPARVIYAFVGFAGVQKMSSSAGGVPTATDALRILEAPMLRWLYVRRAPTQAFDIDFGPAIVRLYDEWDALGRKAAEKSDVATLAWHRACETASAGRLPTPAVPVPFRTLSSVADVTAGSAELISRIVESSGFPHDSVADLEPRLSKAMQWTVEHVPADERTTVRETPDTERLARLSEDEELWLRIFLDRLPEDGDLDAVTSVVYGVPKVARGLGFEDAPTHEVKADQKDFFRLLYHLLVDADRGPRLPTLVLALGPAKVRRLLGA
;
A
#
# COMPACT_ATOMS: atom_id res chain seq x y z
N MET A 1 -1.67 13.46 -14.23
CA MET A 1 -1.43 14.50 -13.19
C MET A 1 -1.42 15.91 -13.78
N THR A 2 -0.75 16.18 -14.92
CA THR A 2 -0.70 17.51 -15.56
C THR A 2 -2.08 18.16 -15.71
N ARG A 3 -3.05 17.44 -16.31
CA ARG A 3 -4.42 17.95 -16.47
C ARG A 3 -5.13 18.20 -15.13
N ALA A 4 -4.92 17.34 -14.13
CA ALA A 4 -5.49 17.54 -12.81
C ALA A 4 -4.93 18.80 -12.12
N ALA A 5 -3.62 19.06 -12.29
CA ALA A 5 -3.00 20.30 -11.83
C ALA A 5 -3.56 21.54 -12.55
N ASP A 6 -3.82 21.47 -13.88
CA ASP A 6 -4.46 22.56 -14.63
C ASP A 6 -5.88 22.84 -14.11
N ASP A 7 -6.65 21.77 -13.80
CA ASP A 7 -7.99 21.89 -13.26
C ASP A 7 -7.98 22.52 -11.86
N ALA A 8 -7.00 22.13 -11.02
CA ALA A 8 -6.81 22.70 -9.67
C ALA A 8 -6.46 24.19 -9.72
N VAL A 9 -5.53 24.61 -10.59
CA VAL A 9 -5.18 26.02 -10.80
C VAL A 9 -6.39 26.82 -11.30
N ARG A 10 -7.14 26.27 -12.25
CA ARG A 10 -8.36 26.93 -12.77
C ARG A 10 -9.42 27.08 -11.68
N HIS A 11 -9.49 26.13 -10.75
CA HIS A 11 -10.40 26.23 -9.61
C HIS A 11 -9.97 27.31 -8.62
N ALA A 12 -8.67 27.39 -8.29
CA ALA A 12 -8.12 28.39 -7.37
C ALA A 12 -8.09 29.80 -7.96
N GLY A 13 -7.96 29.92 -9.29
CA GLY A 13 -7.59 31.14 -9.98
C GLY A 13 -6.06 31.29 -10.08
N GLU A 14 -5.60 31.84 -11.20
CA GLU A 14 -4.16 32.02 -11.45
C GLU A 14 -3.50 32.86 -10.35
N GLY A 15 -2.31 32.46 -9.92
CA GLY A 15 -1.51 33.14 -8.90
C GLY A 15 -1.95 32.90 -7.46
N ASN A 16 -3.06 32.24 -7.21
CA ASN A 16 -3.53 31.92 -5.87
C ASN A 16 -2.91 30.64 -5.32
N LEU A 17 -2.96 30.48 -3.99
CA LEU A 17 -2.62 29.22 -3.32
C LEU A 17 -3.60 28.13 -3.77
N VAL A 18 -3.05 26.98 -4.17
CA VAL A 18 -3.85 25.79 -4.52
C VAL A 18 -3.84 24.82 -3.35
N THR A 19 -4.99 24.55 -2.76
CA THR A 19 -5.14 23.52 -1.74
C THR A 19 -5.52 22.20 -2.40
N VAL A 20 -4.65 21.19 -2.22
CA VAL A 20 -4.84 19.81 -2.67
C VAL A 20 -5.12 18.96 -1.44
N ALA A 21 -6.26 18.28 -1.40
CA ALA A 21 -6.71 17.55 -0.23
C ALA A 21 -6.85 16.04 -0.48
N SER A 22 -6.89 15.31 0.61
CA SER A 22 -7.28 13.90 0.73
C SER A 22 -7.85 13.64 2.13
N GLY A 23 -8.53 12.51 2.30
CA GLY A 23 -9.05 12.09 3.61
C GLY A 23 -9.08 10.58 3.77
N ALA A 24 -8.88 10.10 4.99
CA ALA A 24 -9.00 8.68 5.31
C ALA A 24 -9.38 8.48 6.79
N SER A 25 -10.18 7.45 7.04
CA SER A 25 -10.53 7.03 8.41
C SER A 25 -9.55 5.95 8.89
N PRO A 26 -8.90 6.12 10.05
CA PRO A 26 -8.03 5.11 10.66
C PRO A 26 -8.87 4.06 11.42
N SER A 27 -9.95 3.60 10.82
CA SER A 27 -10.88 2.64 11.42
C SER A 27 -10.36 1.20 11.43
N GLY A 28 -9.25 0.93 10.76
CA GLY A 28 -8.57 -0.35 10.65
C GLY A 28 -7.33 -0.24 9.76
N PRO A 29 -6.66 -1.37 9.41
CA PRO A 29 -5.49 -1.37 8.55
C PRO A 29 -5.75 -0.64 7.24
N ILE A 30 -4.91 0.34 6.92
CA ILE A 30 -5.01 1.10 5.66
C ILE A 30 -4.25 0.34 4.59
N HIS A 31 -4.98 -0.37 3.74
CA HIS A 31 -4.43 -1.29 2.75
C HIS A 31 -3.97 -0.60 1.46
N LEU A 32 -3.28 -1.33 0.58
CA LEU A 32 -2.76 -0.82 -0.69
C LEU A 32 -3.85 -0.19 -1.58
N GLY A 33 -5.09 -0.64 -1.51
CA GLY A 33 -6.21 -0.01 -2.21
C GLY A 33 -6.40 1.45 -1.82
N ASN A 34 -6.31 1.73 -0.52
CA ASN A 34 -6.43 3.09 0.02
C ASN A 34 -5.22 3.98 -0.28
N LEU A 35 -4.03 3.40 -0.55
CA LEU A 35 -2.82 4.19 -0.85
C LEU A 35 -3.03 5.11 -2.05
N ARG A 36 -3.98 4.80 -2.95
CA ARG A 36 -4.33 5.65 -4.09
C ARG A 36 -4.88 7.01 -3.67
N GLU A 37 -5.58 7.07 -2.55
CA GLU A 37 -6.10 8.30 -1.94
C GLU A 37 -4.97 9.27 -1.55
N PHE A 38 -3.83 8.75 -1.14
CA PHE A 38 -2.66 9.54 -0.74
C PHE A 38 -1.74 9.89 -1.91
N ILE A 39 -1.47 8.91 -2.77
CA ILE A 39 -0.52 9.05 -3.87
C ILE A 39 -1.06 9.94 -5.01
N THR A 40 -2.36 9.89 -5.29
CA THR A 40 -2.96 10.69 -6.37
C THR A 40 -2.86 12.20 -6.12
N PRO A 41 -3.31 12.73 -4.97
CA PRO A 41 -3.18 14.16 -4.66
C PRO A 41 -1.72 14.57 -4.49
N HIS A 42 -0.87 13.70 -3.90
CA HIS A 42 0.55 13.96 -3.80
C HIS A 42 1.19 14.27 -5.17
N PHE A 43 0.94 13.44 -6.20
CA PHE A 43 1.49 13.71 -7.53
C PHE A 43 0.91 14.95 -8.20
N VAL A 44 -0.30 15.37 -7.84
CA VAL A 44 -0.85 16.66 -8.29
C VAL A 44 -0.14 17.82 -7.60
N ALA A 45 0.04 17.73 -6.28
CA ALA A 45 0.80 18.73 -5.50
C ALA A 45 2.25 18.84 -6.00
N GLU A 46 2.91 17.72 -6.26
CA GLU A 46 4.25 17.66 -6.84
C GLU A 46 4.34 18.34 -8.23
N GLU A 47 3.35 18.10 -9.08
CA GLU A 47 3.30 18.77 -10.39
C GLU A 47 3.11 20.28 -10.26
N LEU A 48 2.29 20.74 -9.31
CA LEU A 48 2.11 22.16 -8.99
C LEU A 48 3.41 22.78 -8.46
N ARG A 49 4.09 22.13 -7.53
CA ARG A 49 5.40 22.56 -6.99
C ARG A 49 6.44 22.75 -8.09
N ARG A 50 6.54 21.78 -9.03
CA ARG A 50 7.48 21.85 -10.16
C ARG A 50 7.19 23.00 -11.12
N ARG A 51 5.95 23.46 -11.17
CA ARG A 51 5.54 24.64 -11.97
C ARG A 51 5.71 25.96 -11.21
N GLY A 52 6.18 25.92 -9.96
CA GLY A 52 6.29 27.10 -9.10
C GLY A 52 4.95 27.64 -8.61
N VAL A 53 3.87 26.85 -8.68
CA VAL A 53 2.56 27.22 -8.16
C VAL A 53 2.57 27.05 -6.64
N PRO A 54 2.14 28.07 -5.85
CA PRO A 54 1.96 27.91 -4.42
C PRO A 54 0.94 26.81 -4.12
N VAL A 55 1.34 25.80 -3.35
CA VAL A 55 0.47 24.65 -3.05
C VAL A 55 0.51 24.28 -1.57
N ARG A 56 -0.66 24.07 -0.99
CA ARG A 56 -0.87 23.43 0.29
C ARG A 56 -1.38 22.02 0.03
N HIS A 57 -0.66 21.00 0.47
CA HIS A 57 -1.07 19.61 0.38
C HIS A 57 -1.48 19.14 1.75
N LEU A 58 -2.77 18.87 1.96
CA LEU A 58 -3.32 18.47 3.25
C LEU A 58 -3.95 17.07 3.19
N HIS A 59 -3.97 16.42 4.33
CA HIS A 59 -4.65 15.17 4.56
C HIS A 59 -5.50 15.25 5.84
N SER A 60 -6.78 14.93 5.73
CA SER A 60 -7.70 14.87 6.86
C SER A 60 -7.80 13.44 7.39
N TRP A 61 -7.45 13.27 8.66
CA TRP A 61 -7.72 12.03 9.37
C TRP A 61 -9.14 12.07 9.94
N ASP A 62 -10.00 11.16 9.48
CA ASP A 62 -11.36 10.98 10.03
C ASP A 62 -11.32 10.20 11.33
N ASP A 63 -10.48 10.63 12.25
CA ASP A 63 -10.21 10.01 13.54
C ASP A 63 -11.26 10.32 14.61
N PHE A 64 -12.15 11.27 14.33
CA PHE A 64 -13.35 11.55 15.14
C PHE A 64 -14.55 10.71 14.69
N ASP A 65 -14.39 9.82 13.73
CA ASP A 65 -15.39 8.84 13.36
C ASP A 65 -15.58 7.82 14.49
N ARG A 66 -16.78 7.27 14.56
CA ARG A 66 -17.09 6.24 15.55
C ARG A 66 -16.41 4.90 15.25
N PHE A 67 -16.04 4.20 16.29
CA PHE A 67 -15.68 2.79 16.22
C PHE A 67 -16.94 1.97 15.94
N ARG A 68 -17.02 1.31 14.78
CA ARG A 68 -18.27 0.72 14.25
C ARG A 68 -18.45 -0.74 14.64
N LYS A 69 -17.36 -1.51 14.64
CA LYS A 69 -17.36 -2.96 14.89
C LYS A 69 -15.99 -3.42 15.38
N VAL A 70 -15.96 -4.53 16.09
CA VAL A 70 -14.73 -5.20 16.50
C VAL A 70 -14.22 -6.05 15.35
N PRO A 71 -13.01 -5.78 14.81
CA PRO A 71 -12.43 -6.61 13.75
C PRO A 71 -12.02 -8.00 14.25
N ALA A 72 -11.80 -8.93 13.33
CA ALA A 72 -11.26 -10.23 13.65
C ALA A 72 -9.86 -10.10 14.29
N GLY A 73 -9.59 -10.89 15.33
CA GLY A 73 -8.32 -10.88 16.08
C GLY A 73 -8.22 -9.83 17.17
N VAL A 74 -9.23 -8.98 17.35
CA VAL A 74 -9.34 -8.04 18.47
C VAL A 74 -10.18 -8.69 19.59
N PRO A 75 -9.83 -8.49 20.88
CA PRO A 75 -10.60 -9.02 22.01
C PRO A 75 -12.06 -8.59 21.98
N ALA A 76 -12.98 -9.50 22.33
CA ALA A 76 -14.42 -9.26 22.22
C ALA A 76 -14.93 -8.12 23.13
N GLU A 77 -14.23 -7.82 24.21
CA GLU A 77 -14.52 -6.70 25.11
C GLU A 77 -14.40 -5.32 24.44
N TRP A 78 -13.70 -5.21 23.30
CA TRP A 78 -13.69 -3.98 22.52
C TRP A 78 -15.09 -3.60 21.98
N ALA A 79 -16.06 -4.52 22.02
CA ALA A 79 -17.46 -4.21 21.74
C ALA A 79 -18.02 -3.09 22.63
N ASP A 80 -17.48 -2.95 23.84
CA ASP A 80 -17.85 -1.88 24.77
C ASP A 80 -17.41 -0.48 24.31
N HIS A 81 -16.60 -0.40 23.27
CA HIS A 81 -16.17 0.87 22.69
C HIS A 81 -16.96 1.26 21.43
N ILE A 82 -17.84 0.38 20.91
CA ILE A 82 -18.65 0.69 19.72
C ILE A 82 -19.46 1.96 19.96
N GLY A 83 -19.39 2.88 18.99
CA GLY A 83 -20.02 4.20 19.03
C GLY A 83 -19.14 5.32 19.61
N ARG A 84 -17.97 5.03 20.18
CA ARG A 84 -17.00 6.05 20.62
C ARG A 84 -16.13 6.54 19.47
N PRO A 85 -15.60 7.77 19.52
CA PRO A 85 -14.61 8.22 18.55
C PRO A 85 -13.38 7.29 18.51
N LEU A 86 -12.78 7.09 17.33
CA LEU A 86 -11.60 6.23 17.17
C LEU A 86 -10.43 6.65 18.06
N THR A 87 -10.27 7.94 18.32
CA THR A 87 -9.26 8.49 19.25
C THR A 87 -9.56 8.22 20.72
N ALA A 88 -10.80 7.91 21.08
CA ALA A 88 -11.22 7.55 22.44
C ALA A 88 -11.29 6.03 22.67
N VAL A 89 -10.96 5.22 21.66
CA VAL A 89 -10.86 3.76 21.78
C VAL A 89 -9.42 3.38 22.11
N PRO A 90 -9.17 2.61 23.19
CA PRO A 90 -7.84 2.14 23.53
C PRO A 90 -7.25 1.28 22.40
N ASP A 91 -5.91 1.29 22.27
CA ASP A 91 -5.20 0.36 21.41
C ASP A 91 -5.18 -1.05 22.05
N PRO A 92 -5.74 -2.08 21.42
CA PRO A 92 -5.77 -3.44 22.00
C PRO A 92 -4.39 -4.10 22.09
N TRP A 93 -3.39 -3.56 21.40
CA TRP A 93 -2.01 -4.06 21.43
C TRP A 93 -1.10 -3.23 22.34
N GLU A 94 -1.61 -2.16 22.96
CA GLU A 94 -0.91 -1.31 23.93
C GLU A 94 0.38 -0.67 23.42
N CYS A 95 0.53 -0.52 22.09
CA CYS A 95 1.72 0.07 21.48
C CYS A 95 1.53 1.54 21.06
N HIS A 96 0.28 2.04 21.02
CA HIS A 96 -0.05 3.42 20.68
C HIS A 96 -1.09 4.00 21.66
N ALA A 97 -1.28 5.31 21.61
CA ALA A 97 -2.18 6.01 22.53
C ALA A 97 -3.67 5.66 22.31
N SER A 98 -4.06 5.29 21.11
CA SER A 98 -5.44 4.97 20.76
C SER A 98 -5.49 4.04 19.53
N TRP A 99 -6.68 3.52 19.26
CA TRP A 99 -7.01 2.81 18.03
C TRP A 99 -6.61 3.60 16.78
N ALA A 100 -6.97 4.88 16.73
CA ALA A 100 -6.65 5.73 15.59
C ALA A 100 -5.14 5.84 15.36
N GLU A 101 -4.35 6.08 16.42
CA GLU A 101 -2.90 6.21 16.31
C GLU A 101 -2.22 4.90 15.90
N HIS A 102 -2.76 3.75 16.32
CA HIS A 102 -2.25 2.44 15.92
C HIS A 102 -2.28 2.24 14.39
N PHE A 103 -3.34 2.68 13.72
CA PHE A 103 -3.47 2.53 12.27
C PHE A 103 -2.92 3.70 11.45
N LYS A 104 -2.76 4.88 12.06
CA LYS A 104 -2.07 6.01 11.41
C LYS A 104 -0.57 5.79 11.31
N ALA A 105 0.09 5.40 12.42
CA ALA A 105 1.54 5.38 12.54
C ALA A 105 2.24 4.54 11.44
N PRO A 106 1.86 3.28 11.14
CA PRO A 106 2.51 2.50 10.08
C PRO A 106 2.37 3.13 8.69
N LEU A 107 1.22 3.75 8.41
CA LEU A 107 1.03 4.43 7.14
C LEU A 107 1.85 5.72 7.05
N GLN A 108 1.92 6.51 8.12
CA GLN A 108 2.75 7.73 8.17
C GLN A 108 4.22 7.40 7.91
N ASP A 109 4.73 6.30 8.47
CA ASP A 109 6.09 5.82 8.21
C ASP A 109 6.27 5.42 6.73
N ALA A 110 5.32 4.68 6.18
CA ALA A 110 5.34 4.30 4.77
C ALA A 110 5.26 5.53 3.83
N LEU A 111 4.41 6.51 4.14
CA LEU A 111 4.29 7.74 3.36
C LEU A 111 5.58 8.55 3.40
N ARG A 112 6.28 8.57 4.55
CA ARG A 112 7.58 9.22 4.70
C ARG A 112 8.65 8.53 3.83
N GLU A 113 8.71 7.18 3.82
CA GLU A 113 9.59 6.41 2.92
C GLU A 113 9.25 6.66 1.44
N LEU A 114 7.97 6.83 1.12
CA LEU A 114 7.50 7.19 -0.22
C LEU A 114 7.77 8.66 -0.60
N GLY A 115 8.31 9.48 0.29
CA GLY A 115 8.54 10.90 0.06
C GLY A 115 7.24 11.70 -0.13
N VAL A 116 6.17 11.27 0.54
CA VAL A 116 4.88 11.99 0.55
C VAL A 116 4.87 12.95 1.72
N GLU A 117 4.95 14.24 1.41
CA GLU A 117 4.86 15.31 2.40
C GLU A 117 3.49 15.99 2.31
N MET A 118 2.80 16.07 3.43
CA MET A 118 1.49 16.69 3.54
C MET A 118 1.28 17.26 4.95
N GLU A 119 0.41 18.25 5.05
CA GLU A 119 -0.10 18.76 6.31
C GLU A 119 -1.21 17.81 6.79
N GLU A 120 -1.06 17.24 7.95
CA GLU A 120 -2.05 16.33 8.53
C GLU A 120 -3.00 17.10 9.47
N ILE A 121 -4.29 16.84 9.35
CA ILE A 121 -5.35 17.45 10.15
C ILE A 121 -6.13 16.35 10.87
N SER A 122 -6.16 16.41 12.20
CA SER A 122 -7.01 15.55 13.02
C SER A 122 -8.43 16.14 13.10
N GLN A 123 -9.42 15.39 12.69
CA GLN A 123 -10.80 15.81 12.82
C GLN A 123 -11.27 15.84 14.28
N THR A 124 -10.69 15.01 15.14
CA THR A 124 -10.89 15.11 16.58
C THR A 124 -10.44 16.47 17.10
N GLU A 125 -9.24 16.94 16.74
CA GLU A 125 -8.75 18.25 17.16
C GLU A 125 -9.58 19.38 16.59
N MET A 126 -9.95 19.33 15.31
CA MET A 126 -10.75 20.37 14.66
C MET A 126 -12.11 20.54 15.32
N TYR A 127 -12.80 19.44 15.63
CA TYR A 127 -14.08 19.51 16.29
C TYR A 127 -13.95 19.91 17.76
N THR A 128 -13.11 19.22 18.54
CA THR A 128 -13.02 19.44 19.99
C THR A 128 -12.43 20.79 20.36
N SER A 129 -11.58 21.39 19.52
CA SER A 129 -11.09 22.78 19.71
C SER A 129 -12.14 23.84 19.39
N GLY A 130 -13.23 23.46 18.71
CA GLY A 130 -14.26 24.39 18.23
C GLY A 130 -13.86 25.16 16.95
N ALA A 131 -12.83 24.71 16.22
CA ALA A 131 -12.42 25.33 14.96
C ALA A 131 -13.59 25.36 13.94
N TYR A 132 -14.43 24.34 13.90
CA TYR A 132 -15.60 24.25 13.02
C TYR A 132 -16.89 24.82 13.61
N ARG A 133 -16.87 25.41 14.81
CA ARG A 133 -18.11 25.91 15.49
C ARG A 133 -18.96 26.77 14.60
N ARG A 134 -18.37 27.75 13.91
CA ARG A 134 -19.10 28.63 13.00
C ARG A 134 -19.83 27.84 11.91
N GLN A 135 -19.13 26.86 11.29
CA GLN A 135 -19.68 26.03 10.21
C GLN A 135 -20.76 25.08 10.71
N VAL A 136 -20.60 24.57 11.93
CA VAL A 136 -21.65 23.76 12.60
C VAL A 136 -22.91 24.58 12.78
N LEU A 137 -22.80 25.79 13.35
CA LEU A 137 -23.96 26.70 13.52
C LEU A 137 -24.60 27.09 12.17
N GLU A 138 -23.79 27.34 11.13
CA GLU A 138 -24.26 27.61 9.78
C GLU A 138 -25.04 26.42 9.19
N ALA A 139 -24.51 25.20 9.30
CA ALA A 139 -25.20 23.99 8.87
C ALA A 139 -26.53 23.77 9.60
N VAL A 140 -26.55 24.00 10.90
CA VAL A 140 -27.76 23.85 11.72
C VAL A 140 -28.79 24.92 11.39
N ALA A 141 -28.39 26.17 11.19
CA ALA A 141 -29.31 27.24 10.77
C ALA A 141 -29.90 26.97 9.36
N ARG A 142 -29.19 26.24 8.52
CA ARG A 142 -29.61 25.90 7.15
C ARG A 142 -30.02 24.42 6.98
N ARG A 143 -30.41 23.75 8.08
CA ARG A 143 -30.76 22.31 8.08
C ARG A 143 -31.88 21.95 7.11
N ASP A 144 -32.87 22.85 6.91
CA ASP A 144 -33.97 22.60 5.98
C ASP A 144 -33.49 22.61 4.51
N ASP A 145 -32.57 23.51 4.16
CA ASP A 145 -31.93 23.54 2.84
C ASP A 145 -31.09 22.28 2.63
N ILE A 146 -30.33 21.85 3.63
CA ILE A 146 -29.55 20.61 3.63
C ILE A 146 -30.48 19.42 3.41
N GLU A 147 -31.56 19.31 4.18
CA GLU A 147 -32.54 18.24 4.04
C GLU A 147 -33.20 18.23 2.64
N ALA A 148 -33.49 19.40 2.08
CA ALA A 148 -34.01 19.50 0.71
C ALA A 148 -33.03 18.97 -0.34
N VAL A 149 -31.70 19.16 -0.15
CA VAL A 149 -30.66 18.55 -1.00
C VAL A 149 -30.65 17.03 -0.80
N LEU A 150 -30.55 16.56 0.43
CA LEU A 150 -30.48 15.13 0.76
C LEU A 150 -31.72 14.37 0.24
N ALA A 151 -32.91 14.94 0.37
CA ALA A 151 -34.16 14.32 -0.11
C ALA A 151 -34.16 14.08 -1.63
N ARG A 152 -33.60 15.02 -2.43
CA ARG A 152 -33.52 14.87 -3.89
C ARG A 152 -32.61 13.69 -4.30
N HIS A 153 -31.61 13.37 -3.50
CA HIS A 153 -30.66 12.30 -3.78
C HIS A 153 -31.15 10.92 -3.32
N ARG A 154 -32.03 10.84 -2.30
CA ARG A 154 -32.64 9.58 -1.86
C ARG A 154 -33.53 8.94 -2.93
N THR A 155 -34.30 9.74 -3.63
CA THR A 155 -35.20 9.25 -4.70
C THR A 155 -34.44 8.76 -5.95
N LYS A 156 -33.23 9.25 -6.20
CA LYS A 156 -32.42 8.84 -7.36
C LYS A 156 -31.72 7.49 -7.18
N LYS A 157 -31.51 7.04 -5.94
CA LYS A 157 -30.88 5.73 -5.64
C LYS A 157 -31.72 4.53 -6.15
N VAL A 158 -33.03 4.66 -6.22
CA VAL A 158 -33.95 3.56 -6.59
C VAL A 158 -33.96 3.27 -8.10
N SER A 159 -33.45 4.16 -8.93
CA SER A 159 -33.56 4.06 -10.41
C SER A 159 -32.25 3.73 -11.17
N ALA A 160 -31.12 3.53 -10.49
CA ALA A 160 -29.80 3.39 -11.15
C ALA A 160 -29.25 1.95 -11.22
N GLY A 161 -30.10 0.96 -11.39
CA GLY A 161 -29.78 -0.45 -11.19
C GLY A 161 -29.39 -1.30 -12.41
N ASP A 162 -28.80 -0.80 -13.51
CA ASP A 162 -28.69 -1.64 -14.72
C ASP A 162 -27.31 -1.80 -15.41
N ASP A 163 -26.19 -1.21 -14.95
CA ASP A 163 -24.94 -1.29 -15.74
C ASP A 163 -23.62 -1.59 -14.97
N ALA A 164 -23.65 -2.10 -13.76
CA ALA A 164 -22.42 -2.48 -13.04
C ALA A 164 -22.18 -3.99 -13.04
N SER A 165 -20.92 -4.44 -13.17
CA SER A 165 -20.58 -5.85 -12.96
C SER A 165 -20.99 -6.29 -11.55
N ALA A 166 -21.31 -7.58 -11.34
CA ALA A 166 -21.76 -8.08 -10.03
C ALA A 166 -20.75 -7.79 -8.89
N GLN A 167 -19.46 -7.68 -9.20
CA GLN A 167 -18.39 -7.35 -8.25
C GLN A 167 -18.36 -5.85 -7.94
N GLU A 168 -18.48 -4.99 -8.96
CA GLU A 168 -18.57 -3.53 -8.77
C GLU A 168 -19.85 -3.16 -8.00
N ALA A 169 -20.94 -3.89 -8.22
CA ALA A 169 -22.19 -3.71 -7.48
C ALA A 169 -22.07 -4.13 -6.00
N ALA A 170 -21.32 -5.20 -5.70
CA ALA A 170 -21.06 -5.64 -4.33
C ALA A 170 -20.13 -4.67 -3.59
N ASP A 171 -19.08 -4.17 -4.25
CA ASP A 171 -18.14 -3.18 -3.68
C ASP A 171 -18.84 -1.84 -3.43
N LEU A 172 -19.73 -1.46 -4.36
CA LEU A 172 -20.58 -0.29 -4.24
C LEU A 172 -21.59 -0.43 -3.08
N ALA A 173 -22.22 -1.60 -2.94
CA ALA A 173 -23.19 -1.87 -1.87
C ALA A 173 -22.55 -1.81 -0.48
N ASP A 174 -21.30 -2.21 -0.33
CA ASP A 174 -20.59 -2.21 0.96
C ASP A 174 -20.10 -0.81 1.35
N SER A 175 -19.64 0.01 0.38
CA SER A 175 -19.28 1.40 0.61
C SER A 175 -20.51 2.25 0.91
N VAL A 176 -21.60 2.03 0.15
CA VAL A 176 -22.90 2.68 0.36
C VAL A 176 -23.52 2.25 1.69
N ALA A 177 -23.43 0.97 2.10
CA ALA A 177 -23.90 0.50 3.40
C ALA A 177 -23.10 1.12 4.56
N ASN A 178 -21.80 1.42 4.35
CA ASN A 178 -21.00 2.13 5.34
C ASN A 178 -21.39 3.62 5.44
N GLU A 179 -21.76 4.27 4.34
CA GLU A 179 -22.28 5.65 4.34
C GLU A 179 -23.73 5.73 4.88
N ASP A 180 -24.58 4.76 4.50
CA ASP A 180 -25.96 4.67 4.95
C ASP A 180 -26.07 4.21 6.42
N ALA A 181 -25.06 3.56 6.99
CA ALA A 181 -25.02 3.25 8.42
C ALA A 181 -24.93 4.52 9.30
N ASP A 182 -24.41 5.61 8.77
CA ASP A 182 -24.48 6.93 9.43
C ASP A 182 -25.88 7.57 9.31
N GLU A 183 -26.66 7.21 8.28
CA GLU A 183 -28.05 7.62 8.12
C GLU A 183 -29.06 6.64 8.80
N ALA A 184 -28.72 5.34 8.91
CA ALA A 184 -29.67 4.27 9.27
C ALA A 184 -29.95 4.10 10.77
N THR A 185 -29.38 4.92 11.65
CA THR A 185 -29.78 4.95 13.07
C THR A 185 -31.07 5.71 13.31
N THR A 186 -31.83 6.02 12.24
CA THR A 186 -33.14 6.64 12.33
C THR A 186 -34.23 5.60 12.06
N SER A 187 -35.10 5.38 13.02
CA SER A 187 -36.32 4.55 12.90
C SER A 187 -37.15 4.91 11.67
N PRO A 188 -37.83 3.94 11.03
CA PRO A 188 -38.62 4.15 9.81
C PRO A 188 -39.94 4.91 10.04
N ASP A 189 -40.15 5.52 11.20
CA ASP A 189 -41.39 6.22 11.51
C ASP A 189 -41.30 7.68 11.05
N SER A 190 -41.75 7.90 9.83
CA SER A 190 -41.73 9.17 9.13
C SER A 190 -42.99 9.99 9.41
N SER A 191 -42.97 10.76 10.49
CA SER A 191 -43.82 11.96 10.57
C SER A 191 -43.06 13.18 10.01
N PRO A 192 -43.71 14.12 9.31
CA PRO A 192 -43.08 15.32 8.75
C PRO A 192 -42.41 16.26 9.78
N ASP A 193 -42.73 16.08 11.07
CA ASP A 193 -42.24 16.91 12.18
C ASP A 193 -41.04 16.32 12.94
N SER A 194 -40.43 15.23 12.48
CA SER A 194 -39.36 14.61 13.26
C SER A 194 -38.00 15.30 13.02
N ILE A 195 -37.42 15.82 14.09
CA ILE A 195 -36.04 16.30 14.24
C ILE A 195 -35.00 15.18 13.96
N VAL A 196 -35.45 14.06 13.43
CA VAL A 196 -34.71 12.78 13.23
C VAL A 196 -33.48 12.91 12.29
N ARG A 197 -33.38 14.02 11.55
CA ARG A 197 -32.29 14.22 10.56
C ARG A 197 -31.54 15.51 10.78
N PHE A 198 -31.14 15.72 12.01
CA PHE A 198 -30.35 16.89 12.37
C PHE A 198 -28.91 16.74 11.80
N PRO A 199 -28.34 17.81 11.20
CA PRO A 199 -27.04 17.70 10.51
C PRO A 199 -25.84 17.55 11.46
N TYR A 200 -26.05 17.67 12.76
CA TYR A 200 -25.03 17.52 13.80
C TYR A 200 -25.40 16.38 14.75
N ARG A 201 -24.42 15.58 15.15
CA ARG A 201 -24.59 14.47 16.10
C ARG A 201 -23.59 14.62 17.24
N PRO A 202 -24.05 14.88 18.49
CA PRO A 202 -23.19 14.88 19.65
C PRO A 202 -22.75 13.45 20.02
N TYR A 203 -21.61 13.33 20.65
CA TYR A 203 -21.27 12.16 21.46
C TYR A 203 -21.93 12.30 22.84
N CYS A 204 -22.53 11.23 23.33
CA CYS A 204 -23.20 11.25 24.63
C CYS A 204 -22.22 11.60 25.74
N ARG A 205 -22.53 12.61 26.56
CA ARG A 205 -21.66 13.07 27.66
C ARG A 205 -21.45 12.03 28.75
N GLU A 206 -22.38 11.07 28.91
CA GLU A 206 -22.28 10.03 29.92
C GLU A 206 -21.42 8.84 29.44
N CYS A 207 -21.66 8.31 28.22
CA CYS A 207 -20.99 7.11 27.75
C CYS A 207 -20.01 7.31 26.59
N GLY A 208 -19.93 8.54 26.03
CA GLY A 208 -19.02 8.90 24.93
C GLY A 208 -19.39 8.31 23.57
N ARG A 209 -20.61 7.77 23.38
CA ARG A 209 -21.05 7.14 22.13
C ARG A 209 -21.94 8.06 21.30
N ASP A 210 -21.91 7.89 19.98
CA ASP A 210 -22.73 8.65 19.02
C ASP A 210 -24.13 8.07 18.78
N THR A 211 -24.53 7.06 19.55
CA THR A 211 -25.85 6.41 19.49
C THR A 211 -26.95 7.30 20.10
N VAL A 212 -27.01 8.52 19.64
CA VAL A 212 -27.92 9.55 20.15
C VAL A 212 -29.00 9.87 19.12
N THR A 213 -30.20 10.15 19.62
CA THR A 213 -31.33 10.69 18.82
C THR A 213 -31.64 12.09 19.31
N THR A 214 -31.62 13.06 18.40
CA THR A 214 -32.02 14.44 18.70
C THR A 214 -33.49 14.50 18.99
N THR A 215 -33.88 15.10 20.12
CA THR A 215 -35.27 15.23 20.59
C THR A 215 -35.82 16.63 20.45
N ALA A 216 -34.95 17.64 20.60
CA ALA A 216 -35.34 19.05 20.44
C ALA A 216 -34.17 19.94 20.07
N TYR A 217 -34.42 21.07 19.45
CA TYR A 217 -33.43 22.12 19.21
C TYR A 217 -34.05 23.48 19.47
N ASP A 218 -33.43 24.27 20.35
CA ASP A 218 -33.83 25.65 20.64
C ASP A 218 -32.89 26.61 19.88
N GLU A 219 -33.44 27.30 18.88
CA GLU A 219 -32.69 28.25 18.04
C GLU A 219 -32.22 29.49 18.83
N ALA A 220 -32.95 29.90 19.87
CA ALA A 220 -32.60 31.10 20.63
C ALA A 220 -31.37 30.88 21.52
N THR A 221 -31.17 29.66 22.01
CA THR A 221 -30.08 29.27 22.89
C THR A 221 -29.06 28.36 22.20
N THR A 222 -29.30 27.99 20.95
CA THR A 222 -28.51 26.99 20.20
C THR A 222 -28.37 25.65 20.91
N THR A 223 -29.33 25.31 21.78
CA THR A 223 -29.31 24.12 22.62
C THR A 223 -29.97 22.94 21.92
N LEU A 224 -29.22 21.88 21.72
CA LEU A 224 -29.65 20.58 21.19
C LEU A 224 -29.94 19.64 22.36
N SER A 225 -31.14 19.08 22.42
CA SER A 225 -31.49 18.00 23.36
C SER A 225 -31.44 16.65 22.66
N TYR A 226 -30.97 15.63 23.35
CA TYR A 226 -30.86 14.27 22.79
C TYR A 226 -31.11 13.19 23.85
N THR A 227 -31.48 12.00 23.39
CA THR A 227 -31.52 10.76 24.18
C THR A 227 -30.52 9.77 23.65
N CYS A 228 -29.71 9.19 24.51
CA CYS A 228 -28.73 8.16 24.14
C CYS A 228 -29.36 6.76 24.21
N ALA A 229 -29.36 6.04 23.07
CA ALA A 229 -29.88 4.69 23.01
C ALA A 229 -29.00 3.65 23.76
N SER A 230 -27.72 3.94 23.97
CA SER A 230 -26.80 2.99 24.64
C SER A 230 -26.88 3.01 26.15
N CYS A 231 -27.11 4.17 26.78
CA CYS A 231 -27.12 4.29 28.25
C CYS A 231 -28.41 4.93 28.81
N GLY A 232 -29.34 5.32 27.94
CA GLY A 232 -30.62 5.93 28.36
C GLY A 232 -30.50 7.39 28.86
N HIS A 233 -29.29 8.00 28.72
CA HIS A 233 -29.06 9.37 29.17
C HIS A 233 -29.81 10.38 28.30
N ASP A 234 -30.61 11.25 28.93
CA ASP A 234 -31.17 12.46 28.31
C ASP A 234 -30.19 13.61 28.55
N GLY A 235 -29.58 14.11 27.45
CA GLY A 235 -28.56 15.13 27.51
C GLY A 235 -28.88 16.36 26.69
N THR A 236 -28.11 17.41 26.92
CA THR A 236 -28.15 18.64 26.13
C THR A 236 -26.76 19.09 25.77
N THR A 237 -26.60 19.75 24.61
CA THR A 237 -25.37 20.39 24.16
C THR A 237 -25.69 21.77 23.60
N ASP A 238 -24.94 22.79 24.00
CA ASP A 238 -25.00 24.13 23.44
C ASP A 238 -23.99 24.25 22.30
N LEU A 239 -24.48 24.29 21.07
CA LEU A 239 -23.63 24.32 19.86
C LEU A 239 -22.80 25.61 19.75
N SER A 240 -23.11 26.66 20.53
CA SER A 240 -22.31 27.89 20.57
C SER A 240 -21.07 27.80 21.48
N SER A 241 -21.02 26.82 22.38
CA SER A 241 -19.96 26.69 23.38
C SER A 241 -19.34 25.27 23.42
N ASP A 242 -20.18 24.24 23.28
CA ASP A 242 -19.80 22.85 23.38
C ASP A 242 -19.22 22.33 22.05
N ASN A 243 -18.29 21.39 22.15
CA ASN A 243 -17.57 20.83 20.99
C ASN A 243 -17.55 19.30 21.08
N ASP A 244 -18.69 18.72 21.45
CA ASP A 244 -18.84 17.30 21.82
C ASP A 244 -19.43 16.42 20.73
N GLY A 245 -19.43 16.86 19.48
CA GLY A 245 -19.97 16.11 18.36
C GLY A 245 -19.45 16.58 17.01
N LYS A 246 -20.03 16.06 15.96
CA LYS A 246 -19.63 16.37 14.57
C LYS A 246 -20.83 16.46 13.63
N LEU A 247 -20.63 17.08 12.47
CA LEU A 247 -21.58 17.04 11.36
C LEU A 247 -21.67 15.61 10.79
N VAL A 248 -22.84 15.24 10.27
CA VAL A 248 -23.01 14.00 9.51
C VAL A 248 -22.17 14.04 8.24
N TRP A 249 -21.63 12.90 7.81
CA TRP A 249 -20.60 12.83 6.77
C TRP A 249 -20.93 13.60 5.47
N LYS A 250 -22.15 13.47 4.96
CA LYS A 250 -22.57 14.17 3.72
C LYS A 250 -22.60 15.70 3.84
N VAL A 251 -22.56 16.23 5.05
CA VAL A 251 -22.49 17.67 5.36
C VAL A 251 -21.08 18.07 5.80
N ASP A 252 -20.42 17.20 6.54
CA ASP A 252 -19.06 17.39 7.06
C ASP A 252 -18.05 17.55 5.91
N TRP A 253 -18.05 16.64 4.94
CA TRP A 253 -17.08 16.67 3.84
C TRP A 253 -17.15 17.97 3.00
N PRO A 254 -18.32 18.41 2.47
CA PRO A 254 -18.40 19.69 1.77
C PRO A 254 -18.15 20.91 2.68
N MET A 255 -18.42 20.84 3.96
CA MET A 255 -18.04 21.87 4.93
C MET A 255 -16.52 22.03 4.99
N ARG A 256 -15.77 20.92 5.05
CA ARG A 256 -14.31 20.94 5.05
C ARG A 256 -13.74 21.52 3.76
N TRP A 257 -14.35 21.24 2.60
CA TRP A 257 -13.95 21.88 1.34
C TRP A 257 -13.98 23.41 1.45
N ALA A 258 -15.03 23.94 2.05
CA ALA A 258 -15.18 25.38 2.24
C ALA A 258 -14.21 25.94 3.30
N TYR A 259 -14.06 25.24 4.42
CA TYR A 259 -13.21 25.67 5.51
C TYR A 259 -11.73 25.70 5.09
N GLU A 260 -11.24 24.62 4.51
CA GLU A 260 -9.86 24.44 4.09
C GLU A 260 -9.54 25.09 2.72
N LYS A 261 -10.56 25.65 2.06
CA LYS A 261 -10.44 26.23 0.71
C LYS A 261 -9.90 25.24 -0.31
N VAL A 262 -10.40 24.01 -0.29
CA VAL A 262 -9.95 22.92 -1.15
C VAL A 262 -10.23 23.22 -2.62
N ASN A 263 -9.20 23.11 -3.45
CA ASN A 263 -9.29 23.34 -4.89
C ASN A 263 -9.24 22.04 -5.70
N PHE A 264 -8.62 21.00 -5.13
CA PHE A 264 -8.53 19.68 -5.74
C PHE A 264 -8.61 18.59 -4.68
N GLU A 265 -9.47 17.60 -4.90
CA GLU A 265 -9.54 16.38 -4.09
C GLU A 265 -9.93 15.20 -5.00
N PRO A 266 -9.12 14.12 -5.09
CA PRO A 266 -9.51 12.93 -5.82
C PRO A 266 -10.60 12.18 -5.06
N ALA A 267 -11.35 11.34 -5.76
CA ALA A 267 -12.34 10.49 -5.11
C ALA A 267 -12.41 9.11 -5.77
N GLY A 268 -12.65 8.09 -4.98
CA GLY A 268 -12.95 6.75 -5.45
C GLY A 268 -14.22 6.73 -6.31
N ARG A 269 -14.32 5.76 -7.21
CA ARG A 269 -15.49 5.60 -8.09
C ARG A 269 -16.79 5.39 -7.30
N ASP A 270 -16.72 4.80 -6.12
CA ASP A 270 -17.81 4.58 -5.17
C ASP A 270 -18.47 5.87 -4.71
N HIS A 271 -17.70 6.95 -4.50
CA HIS A 271 -18.21 8.27 -4.13
C HIS A 271 -18.86 9.05 -5.29
N MET A 272 -18.90 8.47 -6.50
CA MET A 272 -19.45 9.13 -7.70
C MET A 272 -20.83 8.66 -8.11
N THR A 273 -21.40 7.70 -7.40
CA THR A 273 -22.75 7.19 -7.69
C THR A 273 -23.82 8.22 -7.32
N PRO A 274 -25.00 8.18 -7.95
CA PRO A 274 -26.11 9.04 -7.57
C PRO A 274 -26.46 8.87 -6.08
N GLY A 275 -26.46 9.98 -5.33
CA GLY A 275 -26.75 10.00 -3.89
C GLY A 275 -25.56 9.65 -2.98
N SER A 276 -24.38 9.40 -3.52
CA SER A 276 -23.15 9.25 -2.74
C SER A 276 -22.65 10.58 -2.20
N SER A 277 -21.74 10.52 -1.21
CA SER A 277 -21.30 11.69 -0.46
C SER A 277 -20.67 12.78 -1.31
N TYR A 278 -19.82 12.42 -2.32
CA TYR A 278 -19.24 13.43 -3.19
C TYR A 278 -20.30 14.11 -4.07
N THR A 279 -21.21 13.33 -4.65
CA THR A 279 -22.29 13.85 -5.52
C THR A 279 -23.20 14.81 -4.75
N VAL A 280 -23.58 14.44 -3.53
CA VAL A 280 -24.35 15.30 -2.61
C VAL A 280 -23.55 16.55 -2.23
N GLY A 281 -22.27 16.38 -1.89
CA GLY A 281 -21.38 17.46 -1.50
C GLY A 281 -21.21 18.54 -2.59
N THR A 282 -21.30 18.16 -3.88
CA THR A 282 -21.23 19.14 -4.99
C THR A 282 -22.43 20.12 -5.01
N GLU A 283 -23.55 19.76 -4.38
CA GLU A 283 -24.70 20.64 -4.21
C GLU A 283 -24.67 21.38 -2.86
N ILE A 284 -24.24 20.71 -1.78
CA ILE A 284 -24.19 21.30 -0.43
C ILE A 284 -23.11 22.39 -0.33
N ALA A 285 -21.89 22.15 -0.84
CA ALA A 285 -20.80 23.10 -0.71
C ALA A 285 -21.15 24.50 -1.25
N PRO A 286 -21.68 24.68 -2.47
CA PRO A 286 -22.04 26.01 -2.96
C PRO A 286 -23.33 26.57 -2.36
N SER A 287 -24.28 25.72 -2.00
CA SER A 287 -25.58 26.21 -1.52
C SER A 287 -25.56 26.58 -0.03
N ILE A 288 -24.73 25.92 0.79
CA ILE A 288 -24.70 26.09 2.24
C ILE A 288 -23.45 26.87 2.67
N PHE A 289 -22.28 26.52 2.15
CA PHE A 289 -20.98 26.99 2.63
C PHE A 289 -20.28 27.97 1.66
N ASP A 290 -20.97 28.43 0.62
CA ASP A 290 -20.46 29.38 -0.38
C ASP A 290 -19.08 28.98 -0.95
N TRP A 291 -18.91 27.69 -1.24
CA TRP A 291 -17.69 27.16 -1.82
C TRP A 291 -17.98 26.24 -3.00
N ARG A 292 -17.33 26.47 -4.14
CA ARG A 292 -17.46 25.59 -5.28
C ARG A 292 -16.77 24.24 -5.00
N ALA A 293 -17.43 23.14 -5.31
CA ALA A 293 -16.84 21.81 -5.16
C ALA A 293 -15.48 21.70 -5.87
N PRO A 294 -14.47 21.03 -5.28
CA PRO A 294 -13.13 20.97 -5.82
C PRO A 294 -13.07 20.28 -7.19
N ALA A 295 -12.06 20.63 -7.98
CA ALA A 295 -11.67 19.82 -9.13
C ALA A 295 -11.27 18.42 -8.67
N ARG A 296 -11.51 17.39 -9.49
CA ARG A 296 -11.31 16.00 -9.07
C ARG A 296 -10.72 15.12 -10.16
N VAL A 297 -10.12 14.03 -9.70
CA VAL A 297 -9.81 12.85 -10.50
C VAL A 297 -10.55 11.67 -9.87
N ILE A 298 -11.36 10.99 -10.67
CA ILE A 298 -12.01 9.74 -10.26
C ILE A 298 -11.00 8.62 -10.45
N TYR A 299 -10.76 7.82 -9.40
CA TYR A 299 -9.86 6.70 -9.50
C TYR A 299 -10.57 5.35 -9.31
N ALA A 300 -10.06 4.35 -10.04
CA ALA A 300 -10.50 2.97 -9.93
C ALA A 300 -9.78 2.26 -8.77
N PHE A 301 -10.31 1.12 -8.36
CA PHE A 301 -9.74 0.31 -7.28
C PHE A 301 -8.36 -0.25 -7.63
N VAL A 302 -7.56 -0.49 -6.60
CA VAL A 302 -6.34 -1.28 -6.66
C VAL A 302 -6.60 -2.56 -5.90
N GLY A 303 -6.45 -3.70 -6.58
CA GLY A 303 -6.63 -5.02 -6.03
C GLY A 303 -5.31 -5.65 -5.59
N PHE A 304 -5.41 -6.85 -5.01
CA PHE A 304 -4.28 -7.68 -4.67
C PHE A 304 -4.52 -9.10 -5.19
N ALA A 305 -3.55 -9.65 -5.90
CA ALA A 305 -3.68 -10.97 -6.53
C ALA A 305 -3.97 -12.06 -5.48
N GLY A 306 -4.97 -12.89 -5.77
CA GLY A 306 -5.41 -13.95 -4.85
C GLY A 306 -6.39 -13.50 -3.76
N VAL A 307 -6.70 -12.21 -3.65
CA VAL A 307 -7.69 -11.66 -2.71
C VAL A 307 -8.86 -11.09 -3.51
N GLN A 308 -10.04 -11.69 -3.37
CA GLN A 308 -11.23 -11.24 -4.12
C GLN A 308 -11.65 -9.81 -3.78
N LYS A 309 -11.52 -9.40 -2.53
CA LYS A 309 -11.82 -8.05 -2.05
C LYS A 309 -10.89 -7.67 -0.90
N MET A 310 -10.21 -6.53 -1.01
CA MET A 310 -9.50 -5.94 0.11
C MET A 310 -10.48 -5.19 1.02
N SER A 311 -10.52 -5.58 2.30
CA SER A 311 -11.33 -4.90 3.32
C SER A 311 -10.53 -4.77 4.61
N SER A 312 -10.40 -3.56 5.09
CA SER A 312 -9.69 -3.27 6.35
C SER A 312 -10.21 -4.06 7.56
N SER A 313 -11.49 -4.45 7.53
CA SER A 313 -12.11 -5.20 8.63
C SER A 313 -11.95 -6.72 8.56
N ALA A 314 -11.53 -7.27 7.41
CA ALA A 314 -11.36 -8.72 7.23
C ALA A 314 -9.98 -9.22 7.69
N GLY A 315 -8.99 -8.33 7.83
CA GLY A 315 -7.60 -8.69 8.13
C GLY A 315 -6.86 -9.33 6.95
N GLY A 316 -5.53 -9.47 7.07
CA GLY A 316 -4.71 -10.16 6.06
C GLY A 316 -4.58 -9.44 4.72
N VAL A 317 -4.93 -8.15 4.65
CA VAL A 317 -4.82 -7.34 3.44
C VAL A 317 -3.50 -6.58 3.49
N PRO A 318 -2.67 -6.62 2.42
CA PRO A 318 -1.36 -5.97 2.42
C PRO A 318 -1.49 -4.45 2.48
N THR A 319 -0.64 -3.86 3.31
CA THR A 319 -0.50 -2.42 3.54
C THR A 319 0.63 -1.82 2.70
N ALA A 320 0.79 -0.49 2.74
CA ALA A 320 1.93 0.18 2.14
C ALA A 320 3.26 -0.27 2.78
N THR A 321 3.26 -0.52 4.09
CA THR A 321 4.42 -1.05 4.83
C THR A 321 4.83 -2.43 4.32
N ASP A 322 3.86 -3.34 4.10
CA ASP A 322 4.15 -4.66 3.55
C ASP A 322 4.72 -4.57 2.13
N ALA A 323 4.17 -3.69 1.30
CA ALA A 323 4.70 -3.46 -0.05
C ALA A 323 6.14 -2.91 -0.01
N LEU A 324 6.45 -1.98 0.88
CA LEU A 324 7.77 -1.40 1.03
C LEU A 324 8.81 -2.37 1.61
N ARG A 325 8.41 -3.49 2.20
CA ARG A 325 9.33 -4.57 2.60
C ARG A 325 9.94 -5.28 1.39
N ILE A 326 9.27 -5.28 0.25
CA ILE A 326 9.67 -6.02 -0.97
C ILE A 326 9.83 -5.16 -2.22
N LEU A 327 9.30 -3.93 -2.22
CA LEU A 327 9.41 -2.97 -3.33
C LEU A 327 10.22 -1.75 -2.89
N GLU A 328 11.07 -1.25 -3.79
CA GLU A 328 11.68 0.06 -3.62
C GLU A 328 10.61 1.16 -3.64
N ALA A 329 10.77 2.21 -2.82
CA ALA A 329 9.80 3.30 -2.73
C ALA A 329 9.48 3.94 -4.09
N PRO A 330 10.47 4.26 -4.97
CA PRO A 330 10.20 4.75 -6.31
C PRO A 330 9.36 3.79 -7.15
N MET A 331 9.58 2.50 -7.00
CA MET A 331 8.86 1.48 -7.76
C MET A 331 7.41 1.36 -7.31
N LEU A 332 7.15 1.41 -6.00
CA LEU A 332 5.78 1.44 -5.47
C LEU A 332 5.04 2.70 -5.96
N ARG A 333 5.67 3.89 -5.90
CA ARG A 333 5.11 5.13 -6.47
C ARG A 333 4.78 4.98 -7.96
N TRP A 334 5.68 4.39 -8.74
CA TRP A 334 5.50 4.17 -10.18
C TRP A 334 4.29 3.28 -10.49
N LEU A 335 4.02 2.25 -9.71
CA LEU A 335 2.86 1.39 -9.90
C LEU A 335 1.54 2.17 -9.94
N TYR A 336 1.43 3.24 -9.13
CA TYR A 336 0.22 4.06 -9.05
C TYR A 336 0.13 5.12 -10.15
N VAL A 337 1.23 5.52 -10.78
CA VAL A 337 1.24 6.62 -11.78
C VAL A 337 1.51 6.16 -13.21
N ARG A 338 1.96 4.93 -13.42
CA ARG A 338 2.20 4.39 -14.76
C ARG A 338 0.92 4.16 -15.59
N ARG A 339 -0.22 4.15 -14.92
CA ARG A 339 -1.55 3.95 -15.53
C ARG A 339 -2.43 5.17 -15.30
N ALA A 340 -3.47 5.30 -16.15
CA ALA A 340 -4.48 6.31 -15.89
C ALA A 340 -5.20 6.02 -14.55
N PRO A 341 -5.58 7.03 -13.77
CA PRO A 341 -6.27 6.83 -12.50
C PRO A 341 -7.55 5.99 -12.61
N THR A 342 -8.26 6.10 -13.74
CA THR A 342 -9.49 5.34 -14.03
C THR A 342 -9.27 3.85 -14.33
N GLN A 343 -8.02 3.40 -14.45
CA GLN A 343 -7.68 1.99 -14.68
C GLN A 343 -7.44 1.28 -13.36
N ALA A 344 -8.19 0.20 -13.12
CA ALA A 344 -7.90 -0.73 -12.04
C ALA A 344 -6.65 -1.55 -12.34
N PHE A 345 -5.98 -2.02 -11.31
CA PHE A 345 -4.87 -2.97 -11.42
C PHE A 345 -4.68 -3.73 -10.11
N ASP A 346 -4.09 -4.92 -10.23
CA ASP A 346 -3.72 -5.73 -9.07
C ASP A 346 -2.21 -5.63 -8.81
N ILE A 347 -1.85 -5.69 -7.54
CA ILE A 347 -0.48 -5.88 -7.06
C ILE A 347 -0.33 -7.36 -6.70
N ASP A 348 0.80 -7.96 -7.09
CA ASP A 348 1.12 -9.36 -6.83
C ASP A 348 2.52 -9.44 -6.23
N PHE A 349 2.63 -10.01 -5.02
CA PHE A 349 3.90 -10.22 -4.32
C PHE A 349 4.53 -11.60 -4.60
N GLY A 350 3.89 -12.41 -5.40
CA GLY A 350 4.42 -13.70 -5.85
C GLY A 350 5.52 -13.57 -6.91
N PRO A 351 5.74 -14.60 -7.73
CA PRO A 351 6.80 -14.62 -8.75
C PRO A 351 6.74 -13.49 -9.78
N ALA A 352 5.59 -12.79 -9.90
CA ALA A 352 5.43 -11.63 -10.76
C ALA A 352 6.33 -10.45 -10.36
N ILE A 353 6.77 -10.37 -9.09
CA ILE A 353 7.70 -9.34 -8.60
C ILE A 353 9.01 -9.32 -9.41
N VAL A 354 9.55 -10.48 -9.74
CA VAL A 354 10.80 -10.55 -10.54
C VAL A 354 10.63 -9.84 -11.88
N ARG A 355 9.51 -10.08 -12.56
CA ARG A 355 9.20 -9.42 -13.85
C ARG A 355 8.95 -7.93 -13.69
N LEU A 356 8.36 -7.53 -12.58
CA LEU A 356 8.11 -6.12 -12.27
C LEU A 356 9.43 -5.34 -12.11
N TYR A 357 10.43 -5.93 -11.44
CA TYR A 357 11.77 -5.37 -11.33
C TYR A 357 12.51 -5.35 -12.68
N ASP A 358 12.38 -6.41 -13.50
CA ASP A 358 12.95 -6.43 -14.86
C ASP A 358 12.36 -5.29 -15.73
N GLU A 359 11.05 -5.04 -15.63
CA GLU A 359 10.35 -3.93 -16.32
C GLU A 359 10.85 -2.57 -15.82
N TRP A 360 10.98 -2.41 -14.50
CA TRP A 360 11.50 -1.22 -13.84
C TRP A 360 12.92 -0.88 -14.31
N ASP A 361 13.81 -1.84 -14.31
CA ASP A 361 15.20 -1.67 -14.73
C ASP A 361 15.33 -1.37 -16.24
N ALA A 362 14.52 -2.03 -17.07
CA ALA A 362 14.46 -1.74 -18.50
C ALA A 362 13.98 -0.31 -18.77
N LEU A 363 12.99 0.14 -17.99
CA LEU A 363 12.48 1.51 -18.10
C LEU A 363 13.51 2.55 -17.61
N GLY A 364 14.25 2.26 -16.55
CA GLY A 364 15.35 3.10 -16.06
C GLY A 364 16.46 3.29 -17.10
N ARG A 365 16.88 2.20 -17.77
CA ARG A 365 17.84 2.29 -18.88
C ARG A 365 17.31 3.14 -20.04
N LYS A 366 16.05 2.92 -20.41
CA LYS A 366 15.38 3.74 -21.46
C LYS A 366 15.27 5.21 -21.07
N ALA A 367 15.03 5.51 -19.81
CA ALA A 367 14.91 6.88 -19.30
C ALA A 367 16.21 7.69 -19.39
N ALA A 368 17.36 7.03 -19.42
CA ALA A 368 18.65 7.66 -19.65
C ALA A 368 18.85 8.12 -21.12
N GLU A 369 18.12 7.51 -22.05
CA GLU A 369 18.33 7.71 -23.49
C GLU A 369 17.19 8.48 -24.16
N LYS A 370 15.97 8.38 -23.61
CA LYS A 370 14.76 8.88 -24.27
C LYS A 370 13.77 9.49 -23.29
N SER A 371 13.14 10.59 -23.70
CA SER A 371 12.04 11.21 -22.97
C SER A 371 10.71 10.91 -23.66
N ASP A 372 9.85 10.11 -23.00
CA ASP A 372 8.46 9.87 -23.38
C ASP A 372 7.59 9.78 -22.11
N VAL A 373 6.28 9.53 -22.28
CA VAL A 373 5.34 9.50 -21.15
C VAL A 373 5.72 8.46 -20.09
N ALA A 374 6.21 7.29 -20.51
CA ALA A 374 6.59 6.21 -19.59
C ALA A 374 7.86 6.56 -18.80
N THR A 375 8.89 7.10 -19.49
CA THR A 375 10.13 7.53 -18.85
C THR A 375 9.92 8.75 -17.97
N LEU A 376 9.01 9.66 -18.34
CA LEU A 376 8.61 10.77 -17.47
C LEU A 376 7.95 10.25 -16.18
N ALA A 377 7.06 9.26 -16.27
CA ALA A 377 6.45 8.65 -15.10
C ALA A 377 7.51 7.99 -14.19
N TRP A 378 8.54 7.37 -14.76
CA TRP A 378 9.68 6.81 -14.03
C TRP A 378 10.45 7.91 -13.29
N HIS A 379 10.84 9.00 -13.96
CA HIS A 379 11.51 10.13 -13.31
C HIS A 379 10.68 10.73 -12.17
N ARG A 380 9.37 10.94 -12.40
CA ARG A 380 8.46 11.47 -11.39
C ARG A 380 8.30 10.52 -10.19
N ALA A 381 8.45 9.22 -10.38
CA ALA A 381 8.44 8.25 -9.30
C ALA A 381 9.76 8.27 -8.49
N CYS A 382 10.89 8.49 -9.16
CA CYS A 382 12.21 8.53 -8.52
C CYS A 382 12.48 9.82 -7.73
N GLU A 383 11.75 10.90 -7.99
CA GLU A 383 12.03 12.22 -7.43
C GLU A 383 10.78 12.89 -6.88
N THR A 384 10.94 13.57 -5.76
CA THR A 384 9.96 14.50 -5.22
C THR A 384 10.44 15.94 -5.40
N ALA A 385 9.51 16.90 -5.49
CA ALA A 385 9.85 18.30 -5.62
C ALA A 385 10.40 18.90 -4.31
N SER A 386 10.08 18.28 -3.17
CA SER A 386 10.45 18.73 -1.84
C SER A 386 11.69 18.03 -1.28
N ALA A 387 11.73 16.67 -1.36
CA ALA A 387 12.80 15.87 -0.76
C ALA A 387 13.88 15.42 -1.77
N GLY A 388 13.71 15.75 -3.06
CA GLY A 388 14.65 15.35 -4.10
C GLY A 388 14.54 13.87 -4.49
N ARG A 389 15.67 13.23 -4.79
CA ARG A 389 15.70 11.85 -5.26
C ARG A 389 15.52 10.86 -4.10
N LEU A 390 14.59 9.93 -4.28
CA LEU A 390 14.38 8.83 -3.35
C LEU A 390 15.50 7.78 -3.46
N PRO A 391 15.74 7.00 -2.38
CA PRO A 391 16.77 5.97 -2.38
C PRO A 391 16.56 4.92 -3.49
N THR A 392 17.63 4.68 -4.24
CA THR A 392 17.76 3.62 -5.26
C THR A 392 19.15 3.01 -5.12
N PRO A 393 19.37 1.73 -5.51
CA PRO A 393 20.70 1.16 -5.43
C PRO A 393 21.67 1.93 -6.32
N ALA A 394 22.90 2.15 -5.82
CA ALA A 394 23.99 2.75 -6.60
C ALA A 394 24.40 1.80 -7.74
N VAL A 395 24.39 0.48 -7.47
CA VAL A 395 24.60 -0.58 -8.45
C VAL A 395 23.29 -1.38 -8.61
N PRO A 396 22.53 -1.19 -9.70
CA PRO A 396 21.23 -1.82 -9.91
C PRO A 396 21.37 -3.27 -10.38
N VAL A 397 21.77 -4.16 -9.49
CA VAL A 397 21.82 -5.61 -9.75
C VAL A 397 20.39 -6.13 -9.97
N PRO A 398 20.16 -7.01 -10.98
CA PRO A 398 18.85 -7.58 -11.22
C PRO A 398 18.27 -8.27 -9.97
N PHE A 399 16.99 -8.02 -9.67
CA PHE A 399 16.32 -8.56 -8.48
C PHE A 399 16.42 -10.09 -8.40
N ARG A 400 16.27 -10.77 -9.54
CA ARG A 400 16.43 -12.23 -9.63
C ARG A 400 17.83 -12.70 -9.17
N THR A 401 18.86 -11.95 -9.51
CA THR A 401 20.23 -12.27 -9.06
C THR A 401 20.33 -12.11 -7.55
N LEU A 402 19.86 -10.98 -7.01
CA LEU A 402 19.92 -10.72 -5.58
C LEU A 402 19.07 -11.72 -4.76
N SER A 403 17.87 -12.06 -5.19
CA SER A 403 17.04 -13.04 -4.49
C SER A 403 17.68 -14.44 -4.49
N SER A 404 18.28 -14.85 -5.63
CA SER A 404 19.02 -16.11 -5.72
C SER A 404 20.27 -16.12 -4.83
N VAL A 405 21.03 -15.02 -4.82
CA VAL A 405 22.23 -14.88 -3.97
C VAL A 405 21.84 -14.87 -2.50
N ALA A 406 20.79 -14.13 -2.13
CA ALA A 406 20.28 -14.08 -0.76
C ALA A 406 19.88 -15.45 -0.23
N ASP A 407 19.20 -16.25 -1.07
CA ASP A 407 18.79 -17.62 -0.75
C ASP A 407 20.00 -18.52 -0.43
N VAL A 408 21.05 -18.47 -1.24
CA VAL A 408 22.24 -19.35 -1.12
C VAL A 408 23.18 -18.94 0.00
N THR A 409 23.25 -17.64 0.31
CA THR A 409 24.23 -17.10 1.27
C THR A 409 23.71 -16.97 2.68
N ALA A 410 22.42 -17.25 2.88
CA ALA A 410 21.73 -17.00 4.15
C ALA A 410 22.00 -15.57 4.71
N GLY A 411 22.16 -14.59 3.82
CA GLY A 411 22.37 -13.18 4.19
C GLY A 411 23.80 -12.79 4.54
N SER A 412 24.82 -13.65 4.29
CA SER A 412 26.22 -13.30 4.53
C SER A 412 26.68 -12.18 3.59
N ALA A 413 26.97 -11.00 4.14
CA ALA A 413 27.39 -9.83 3.39
C ALA A 413 28.66 -10.08 2.55
N GLU A 414 29.63 -10.79 3.10
CA GLU A 414 30.88 -11.13 2.41
C GLU A 414 30.62 -12.04 1.19
N LEU A 415 29.79 -13.08 1.36
CA LEU A 415 29.44 -13.99 0.29
C LEU A 415 28.60 -13.30 -0.80
N ILE A 416 27.65 -12.45 -0.39
CA ILE A 416 26.83 -11.65 -1.30
C ILE A 416 27.73 -10.78 -2.17
N SER A 417 28.62 -9.98 -1.55
CA SER A 417 29.53 -9.08 -2.24
C SER A 417 30.37 -9.84 -3.28
N ARG A 418 31.05 -10.91 -2.88
CA ARG A 418 31.87 -11.72 -3.77
C ARG A 418 31.08 -12.30 -4.95
N ILE A 419 29.88 -12.81 -4.73
CA ILE A 419 29.09 -13.40 -5.81
C ILE A 419 28.56 -12.32 -6.77
N VAL A 420 28.11 -11.20 -6.24
CA VAL A 420 27.59 -10.09 -7.03
C VAL A 420 28.71 -9.49 -7.89
N GLU A 421 29.91 -9.29 -7.32
CA GLU A 421 31.08 -8.83 -8.05
C GLU A 421 31.49 -9.81 -9.16
N SER A 422 31.59 -11.12 -8.83
CA SER A 422 31.89 -12.17 -9.79
C SER A 422 30.82 -12.32 -10.88
N SER A 423 29.59 -11.84 -10.62
CA SER A 423 28.50 -11.83 -11.60
C SER A 423 28.56 -10.62 -12.55
N GLY A 424 29.62 -9.80 -12.49
CA GLY A 424 29.82 -8.65 -13.35
C GLY A 424 29.20 -7.34 -12.84
N PHE A 425 28.93 -7.25 -11.53
CA PHE A 425 28.41 -6.05 -10.88
C PHE A 425 29.41 -5.53 -9.83
N PRO A 426 30.49 -4.84 -10.26
CA PRO A 426 31.47 -4.29 -9.33
C PRO A 426 30.82 -3.24 -8.42
N HIS A 427 31.16 -3.25 -7.15
CA HIS A 427 30.66 -2.35 -6.12
C HIS A 427 31.69 -2.21 -4.99
N ASP A 428 31.66 -1.09 -4.29
CA ASP A 428 32.62 -0.83 -3.21
C ASP A 428 32.18 -1.49 -1.89
N SER A 429 30.87 -1.59 -1.69
CA SER A 429 30.28 -2.20 -0.50
C SER A 429 28.89 -2.77 -0.75
N VAL A 430 28.41 -3.64 0.13
CA VAL A 430 27.03 -4.16 0.10
C VAL A 430 25.99 -3.04 0.19
N ALA A 431 26.35 -1.87 0.78
CA ALA A 431 25.47 -0.72 0.84
C ALA A 431 25.11 -0.15 -0.54
N ASP A 432 25.97 -0.36 -1.56
CA ASP A 432 25.69 0.06 -2.93
C ASP A 432 24.55 -0.71 -3.60
N LEU A 433 24.21 -1.87 -3.02
CA LEU A 433 23.12 -2.74 -3.46
C LEU A 433 21.78 -2.40 -2.80
N GLU A 434 21.81 -1.57 -1.74
CA GLU A 434 20.61 -1.18 -1.01
C GLU A 434 19.85 -0.04 -1.73
N PRO A 435 18.52 0.02 -1.57
CA PRO A 435 17.66 -0.83 -0.72
C PRO A 435 17.25 -2.18 -1.35
N ARG A 436 17.61 -2.44 -2.60
CA ARG A 436 17.15 -3.62 -3.38
C ARG A 436 17.54 -4.95 -2.75
N LEU A 437 18.74 -5.04 -2.20
CA LEU A 437 19.21 -6.27 -1.56
C LEU A 437 18.31 -6.68 -0.39
N SER A 438 18.05 -5.75 0.53
CA SER A 438 17.14 -6.00 1.66
C SER A 438 15.73 -6.41 1.20
N LYS A 439 15.20 -5.78 0.14
CA LYS A 439 13.91 -6.14 -0.43
C LYS A 439 13.93 -7.56 -1.03
N ALA A 440 15.00 -7.93 -1.72
CA ALA A 440 15.17 -9.28 -2.29
C ALA A 440 15.28 -10.36 -1.22
N MET A 441 16.03 -10.09 -0.15
CA MET A 441 16.14 -10.97 1.01
C MET A 441 14.80 -11.21 1.68
N GLN A 442 14.05 -10.13 1.94
CA GLN A 442 12.75 -10.19 2.57
C GLN A 442 11.74 -10.94 1.71
N TRP A 443 11.70 -10.65 0.40
CA TRP A 443 10.82 -11.36 -0.53
C TRP A 443 11.14 -12.87 -0.56
N THR A 444 12.44 -13.25 -0.58
CA THR A 444 12.85 -14.66 -0.56
C THR A 444 12.31 -15.37 0.70
N VAL A 445 12.38 -14.70 1.86
CA VAL A 445 11.91 -15.28 3.12
C VAL A 445 10.38 -15.39 3.18
N GLU A 446 9.66 -14.40 2.67
CA GLU A 446 8.19 -14.31 2.84
C GLU A 446 7.41 -14.99 1.71
N HIS A 447 7.93 -14.99 0.48
CA HIS A 447 7.17 -15.36 -0.72
C HIS A 447 7.73 -16.54 -1.51
N VAL A 448 8.96 -17.00 -1.22
CA VAL A 448 9.46 -18.26 -1.78
C VAL A 448 9.08 -19.38 -0.82
N PRO A 449 8.33 -20.42 -1.27
CA PRO A 449 7.98 -21.56 -0.43
C PRO A 449 9.20 -22.20 0.21
N ALA A 450 9.07 -22.67 1.44
CA ALA A 450 10.20 -23.22 2.21
C ALA A 450 10.86 -24.42 1.51
N ASP A 451 10.07 -25.23 0.80
CA ASP A 451 10.51 -26.37 0.00
C ASP A 451 11.14 -25.98 -1.34
N GLU A 452 10.95 -24.74 -1.78
CA GLU A 452 11.62 -24.18 -2.97
C GLU A 452 12.88 -23.39 -2.62
N ARG A 453 13.13 -23.11 -1.33
CA ARG A 453 14.33 -22.42 -0.86
C ARG A 453 15.50 -23.37 -0.80
N THR A 454 16.69 -22.83 -1.04
CA THR A 454 17.93 -23.61 -1.03
C THR A 454 18.38 -23.90 0.41
N THR A 455 18.32 -25.15 0.80
CA THR A 455 18.87 -25.60 2.08
C THR A 455 20.18 -26.34 1.82
N VAL A 456 21.30 -25.70 2.18
CA VAL A 456 22.63 -26.28 2.01
C VAL A 456 22.85 -27.38 3.06
N ARG A 457 23.31 -28.55 2.63
CA ARG A 457 23.68 -29.64 3.56
C ARG A 457 24.79 -29.19 4.50
N GLU A 458 24.71 -29.59 5.74
CA GLU A 458 25.79 -29.36 6.72
C GLU A 458 26.81 -30.49 6.75
N THR A 459 26.38 -31.71 6.40
CA THR A 459 27.21 -32.92 6.39
C THR A 459 27.11 -33.65 5.04
N PRO A 460 28.16 -34.40 4.62
CA PRO A 460 28.11 -35.22 3.42
C PRO A 460 26.99 -36.26 3.47
N ASP A 461 26.37 -36.53 2.34
CA ASP A 461 25.48 -37.68 2.16
C ASP A 461 26.29 -38.94 1.91
N THR A 462 26.74 -39.58 2.99
CA THR A 462 27.60 -40.77 2.91
C THR A 462 26.90 -41.96 2.26
N GLU A 463 25.56 -42.06 2.36
CA GLU A 463 24.84 -43.14 1.67
C GLU A 463 24.81 -42.94 0.17
N ARG A 464 24.55 -41.72 -0.28
CA ARG A 464 24.54 -41.40 -1.71
C ARG A 464 25.96 -41.51 -2.32
N LEU A 465 26.96 -41.02 -1.60
CA LEU A 465 28.36 -41.12 -2.00
C LEU A 465 28.83 -42.59 -2.11
N ALA A 466 28.35 -43.50 -1.27
CA ALA A 466 28.67 -44.93 -1.35
C ALA A 466 27.94 -45.67 -2.50
N ARG A 467 27.01 -45.04 -3.19
CA ARG A 467 26.18 -45.61 -4.28
C ARG A 467 26.39 -44.91 -5.62
N LEU A 468 27.48 -44.19 -5.80
CA LEU A 468 27.82 -43.55 -7.06
C LEU A 468 28.03 -44.58 -8.17
N SER A 469 27.58 -44.24 -9.38
CA SER A 469 27.97 -44.98 -10.58
C SER A 469 29.42 -44.66 -11.01
N GLU A 470 30.00 -45.47 -11.85
CA GLU A 470 31.35 -45.23 -12.38
C GLU A 470 31.48 -43.85 -13.08
N ASP A 471 30.44 -43.43 -13.81
CA ASP A 471 30.40 -42.11 -14.44
C ASP A 471 30.32 -40.98 -13.41
N GLU A 472 29.48 -41.13 -12.38
CA GLU A 472 29.34 -40.15 -11.30
C GLU A 472 30.62 -39.99 -10.47
N GLU A 473 31.32 -41.12 -10.18
CA GLU A 473 32.62 -41.07 -9.51
C GLU A 473 33.68 -40.36 -10.37
N LEU A 474 33.69 -40.62 -11.68
CA LEU A 474 34.56 -39.95 -12.61
C LEU A 474 34.32 -38.45 -12.66
N TRP A 475 33.04 -38.04 -12.75
CA TRP A 475 32.64 -36.62 -12.75
C TRP A 475 33.06 -35.90 -11.47
N LEU A 476 32.79 -36.49 -10.31
CA LEU A 476 33.18 -35.88 -9.04
C LEU A 476 34.71 -35.77 -8.91
N ARG A 477 35.44 -36.77 -9.31
CA ARG A 477 36.92 -36.73 -9.30
C ARG A 477 37.46 -35.61 -10.20
N ILE A 478 36.98 -35.49 -11.44
CA ILE A 478 37.38 -34.41 -12.35
C ILE A 478 36.98 -33.05 -11.77
N PHE A 479 35.78 -32.93 -11.21
CA PHE A 479 35.29 -31.71 -10.62
C PHE A 479 36.16 -31.25 -9.45
N LEU A 480 36.44 -32.14 -8.50
CA LEU A 480 37.23 -31.84 -7.31
C LEU A 480 38.70 -31.53 -7.65
N ASP A 481 39.26 -32.19 -8.67
CA ASP A 481 40.62 -31.90 -9.16
C ASP A 481 40.72 -30.52 -9.82
N ARG A 482 39.66 -30.10 -10.50
CA ARG A 482 39.64 -28.85 -11.27
C ARG A 482 38.98 -27.68 -10.55
N LEU A 483 38.36 -27.90 -9.38
CA LEU A 483 37.71 -26.84 -8.60
C LEU A 483 38.75 -25.82 -8.12
N PRO A 484 38.68 -24.55 -8.59
CA PRO A 484 39.68 -23.55 -8.22
C PRO A 484 39.56 -23.17 -6.74
N GLU A 485 40.67 -22.91 -6.08
CA GLU A 485 40.68 -22.42 -4.69
C GLU A 485 40.21 -20.95 -4.59
N ASP A 486 40.64 -20.12 -5.53
CA ASP A 486 40.29 -18.68 -5.62
C ASP A 486 39.74 -18.36 -7.03
N GLY A 487 38.67 -19.06 -7.43
CA GLY A 487 38.06 -18.86 -8.75
C GLY A 487 36.93 -17.82 -8.72
N ASP A 488 36.83 -17.07 -9.81
CA ASP A 488 35.66 -16.27 -10.11
C ASP A 488 34.51 -17.11 -10.69
N LEU A 489 33.36 -16.46 -10.97
CA LEU A 489 32.20 -17.15 -11.53
C LEU A 489 32.46 -17.80 -12.87
N ASP A 490 33.32 -17.21 -13.74
CA ASP A 490 33.63 -17.73 -15.05
C ASP A 490 34.52 -18.99 -14.96
N ALA A 491 35.51 -18.97 -14.06
CA ALA A 491 36.35 -20.14 -13.77
C ALA A 491 35.52 -21.33 -13.24
N VAL A 492 34.63 -21.06 -12.25
CA VAL A 492 33.74 -22.10 -11.72
C VAL A 492 32.72 -22.56 -12.77
N THR A 493 32.20 -21.65 -13.61
CA THR A 493 31.30 -22.00 -14.72
C THR A 493 31.98 -22.92 -15.73
N SER A 494 33.21 -22.60 -16.13
CA SER A 494 34.00 -23.45 -17.04
C SER A 494 34.15 -24.86 -16.48
N VAL A 495 34.48 -25.00 -15.19
CA VAL A 495 34.62 -26.33 -14.55
C VAL A 495 33.28 -27.06 -14.49
N VAL A 496 32.21 -26.44 -13.97
CA VAL A 496 30.89 -27.08 -13.81
C VAL A 496 30.34 -27.59 -15.14
N TYR A 497 30.45 -26.80 -16.21
CA TYR A 497 29.97 -27.21 -17.54
C TYR A 497 30.98 -28.07 -18.31
N GLY A 498 32.26 -28.02 -17.95
CA GLY A 498 33.34 -28.72 -18.63
C GLY A 498 33.56 -30.17 -18.18
N VAL A 499 33.21 -30.50 -16.93
CA VAL A 499 33.43 -31.86 -16.37
C VAL A 499 32.88 -32.97 -17.25
N PRO A 500 31.60 -32.97 -17.69
CA PRO A 500 31.08 -34.02 -18.55
C PRO A 500 31.73 -34.05 -19.95
N LYS A 501 32.21 -32.89 -20.45
CA LYS A 501 32.97 -32.84 -21.72
C LYS A 501 34.29 -33.59 -21.59
N VAL A 502 35.05 -33.29 -20.53
CA VAL A 502 36.35 -33.93 -20.26
C VAL A 502 36.19 -35.43 -20.01
N ALA A 503 35.16 -35.85 -19.30
CA ALA A 503 34.83 -37.26 -19.08
C ALA A 503 34.61 -38.03 -20.41
N ARG A 504 34.15 -37.32 -21.45
CA ARG A 504 33.99 -37.86 -22.81
C ARG A 504 35.21 -37.62 -23.73
N GLY A 505 36.33 -37.13 -23.19
CA GLY A 505 37.55 -36.86 -23.96
C GLY A 505 37.52 -35.58 -24.79
N LEU A 506 36.59 -34.66 -24.54
CA LEU A 506 36.55 -33.34 -25.17
C LEU A 506 37.32 -32.30 -24.32
N GLY A 507 37.71 -31.19 -24.94
CA GLY A 507 38.23 -30.03 -24.21
C GLY A 507 37.15 -29.25 -23.47
N PHE A 508 37.53 -28.45 -22.46
CA PHE A 508 36.62 -27.58 -21.73
C PHE A 508 35.87 -26.58 -22.64
N GLU A 509 36.55 -26.08 -23.66
CA GLU A 509 36.00 -25.07 -24.59
C GLU A 509 35.25 -25.69 -25.78
N ASP A 510 35.31 -27.03 -25.95
CA ASP A 510 34.63 -27.68 -27.07
C ASP A 510 33.10 -27.54 -26.97
N ALA A 511 32.47 -27.51 -28.12
CA ALA A 511 30.98 -27.49 -28.15
C ALA A 511 30.43 -28.83 -27.65
N PRO A 512 29.41 -28.81 -26.75
CA PRO A 512 28.86 -30.05 -26.21
C PRO A 512 28.06 -30.81 -27.25
N THR A 513 28.28 -32.12 -27.35
CA THR A 513 27.45 -33.04 -28.15
C THR A 513 26.10 -33.27 -27.48
N HIS A 514 25.22 -34.03 -28.14
CA HIS A 514 23.92 -34.38 -27.55
C HIS A 514 24.08 -35.24 -26.28
N GLU A 515 25.01 -36.21 -26.30
CA GLU A 515 25.31 -37.03 -25.14
C GLU A 515 25.91 -36.23 -23.99
N VAL A 516 26.85 -35.30 -24.26
CA VAL A 516 27.41 -34.41 -23.24
C VAL A 516 26.34 -33.55 -22.58
N LYS A 517 25.32 -33.09 -23.33
CA LYS A 517 24.21 -32.33 -22.73
C LYS A 517 23.33 -33.16 -21.79
N ALA A 518 23.18 -34.45 -22.08
CA ALA A 518 22.50 -35.40 -21.19
C ALA A 518 23.33 -35.61 -19.90
N ASP A 519 24.62 -35.89 -20.04
CA ASP A 519 25.54 -36.06 -18.91
C ASP A 519 25.63 -34.79 -18.05
N GLN A 520 25.63 -33.60 -18.67
CA GLN A 520 25.60 -32.33 -17.93
C GLN A 520 24.33 -32.23 -17.04
N LYS A 521 23.19 -32.64 -17.56
CA LYS A 521 21.94 -32.63 -16.79
C LYS A 521 22.01 -33.59 -15.59
N ASP A 522 22.57 -34.79 -15.80
CA ASP A 522 22.67 -35.79 -14.73
C ASP A 522 23.75 -35.40 -13.72
N PHE A 523 24.89 -34.85 -14.17
CA PHE A 523 25.93 -34.30 -13.29
C PHE A 523 25.40 -33.14 -12.45
N PHE A 524 24.59 -32.24 -13.02
CA PHE A 524 23.98 -31.13 -12.29
C PHE A 524 23.02 -31.64 -11.23
N ARG A 525 22.19 -32.64 -11.54
CA ARG A 525 21.30 -33.28 -10.58
C ARG A 525 22.09 -33.92 -9.43
N LEU A 526 23.21 -34.62 -9.75
CA LEU A 526 24.09 -35.19 -8.74
C LEU A 526 24.62 -34.11 -7.78
N LEU A 527 25.13 -33.01 -8.31
CA LEU A 527 25.64 -31.91 -7.49
C LEU A 527 24.53 -31.30 -6.61
N TYR A 528 23.31 -31.11 -7.15
CA TYR A 528 22.21 -30.61 -6.34
C TYR A 528 21.84 -31.56 -5.18
N HIS A 529 21.78 -32.86 -5.44
CA HIS A 529 21.51 -33.83 -4.37
C HIS A 529 22.60 -33.83 -3.30
N LEU A 530 23.86 -33.75 -3.67
CA LEU A 530 24.98 -33.81 -2.73
C LEU A 530 25.17 -32.48 -1.98
N LEU A 531 24.79 -31.33 -2.54
CA LEU A 531 25.02 -30.04 -1.94
C LEU A 531 23.77 -29.49 -1.20
N VAL A 532 22.56 -29.72 -1.74
CA VAL A 532 21.32 -29.07 -1.25
C VAL A 532 20.11 -29.99 -1.11
N ASP A 533 20.28 -31.29 -1.30
CA ASP A 533 19.24 -32.32 -1.15
C ASP A 533 18.00 -32.09 -2.02
N ALA A 534 18.19 -31.66 -3.26
CA ALA A 534 17.12 -31.34 -4.19
C ALA A 534 17.44 -31.77 -5.63
N ASP A 535 16.42 -31.95 -6.48
CA ASP A 535 16.61 -32.22 -7.91
C ASP A 535 17.08 -30.99 -8.71
N ARG A 536 16.86 -29.80 -8.16
CA ARG A 536 17.16 -28.50 -8.78
C ARG A 536 17.42 -27.44 -7.69
N GLY A 537 18.05 -26.35 -8.08
CA GLY A 537 18.35 -25.25 -7.17
C GLY A 537 18.87 -24.02 -7.93
N PRO A 538 19.55 -23.09 -7.27
CA PRO A 538 20.23 -21.96 -7.88
C PRO A 538 21.23 -22.39 -8.95
N ARG A 539 21.67 -21.46 -9.83
CA ARG A 539 22.71 -21.80 -10.81
C ARG A 539 23.91 -22.45 -10.10
N LEU A 540 24.29 -23.66 -10.52
CA LEU A 540 25.33 -24.43 -9.86
C LEU A 540 26.67 -23.67 -9.72
N PRO A 541 27.17 -22.92 -10.73
CA PRO A 541 28.38 -22.11 -10.52
C PRO A 541 28.21 -21.09 -9.38
N THR A 542 27.06 -20.44 -9.26
CA THR A 542 26.77 -19.51 -8.18
C THR A 542 26.71 -20.22 -6.82
N LEU A 543 26.05 -21.38 -6.75
CA LEU A 543 25.98 -22.20 -5.54
C LEU A 543 27.38 -22.66 -5.09
N VAL A 544 28.17 -23.18 -6.01
CA VAL A 544 29.57 -23.65 -5.74
C VAL A 544 30.44 -22.50 -5.24
N LEU A 545 30.33 -21.32 -5.88
CA LEU A 545 31.07 -20.13 -5.47
C LEU A 545 30.64 -19.66 -4.08
N ALA A 546 29.33 -19.66 -3.78
CA ALA A 546 28.78 -19.27 -2.48
C ALA A 546 29.27 -20.19 -1.36
N LEU A 547 29.27 -21.50 -1.59
CA LEU A 547 29.72 -22.47 -0.60
C LEU A 547 31.24 -22.40 -0.35
N GLY A 548 32.00 -22.01 -1.36
CA GLY A 548 33.44 -22.01 -1.35
C GLY A 548 34.04 -23.43 -1.51
N PRO A 549 35.29 -23.52 -2.00
CA PRO A 549 35.91 -24.81 -2.36
C PRO A 549 36.03 -25.77 -1.17
N ALA A 550 36.34 -25.27 0.02
CA ALA A 550 36.51 -26.11 1.21
C ALA A 550 35.20 -26.81 1.64
N LYS A 551 34.06 -26.08 1.66
CA LYS A 551 32.73 -26.65 2.01
C LYS A 551 32.26 -27.61 0.92
N VAL A 552 32.46 -27.24 -0.35
CA VAL A 552 32.13 -28.12 -1.50
C VAL A 552 32.90 -29.42 -1.43
N ARG A 553 34.24 -29.40 -1.25
CA ARG A 553 35.06 -30.62 -1.09
C ARG A 553 34.53 -31.49 0.03
N ARG A 554 34.32 -30.91 1.22
CA ARG A 554 33.78 -31.63 2.38
C ARG A 554 32.45 -32.31 2.08
N LEU A 555 31.50 -31.61 1.44
CA LEU A 555 30.17 -32.17 1.13
C LEU A 555 30.24 -33.26 0.05
N LEU A 556 31.20 -33.20 -0.85
CA LEU A 556 31.43 -34.19 -1.89
C LEU A 556 32.38 -35.35 -1.46
N GLY A 557 32.75 -35.42 -0.17
CA GLY A 557 33.48 -36.52 0.41
C GLY A 557 34.99 -36.45 0.22
N ALA A 558 35.57 -35.25 -0.02
CA ALA A 558 37.01 -35.04 -0.21
C ALA A 558 37.65 -34.24 0.94
#